data_245854ecec572e615760666633a66bcf
#
_entry.id   245854ecec572e615760666633a66bcf
#
_cell.length_a   1.000
_cell.length_b   1.000
_cell.length_c   1.000
_cell.angle_alpha   90.00
_cell.angle_beta   90.00
_cell.angle_gamma   90.00
#
_symmetry.space_group_name_H-M   'P 1'
#
loop_
_entity.id
_entity.type
_entity.pdbx_description
1 polymer ?
#
loop_
_entity_poly.entity_id
_entity_poly.type
_entity_poly.pdbx_seq_one_letter_code
_entity_poly.pdbx_strand_id
1 'polypeptide(L)'
;KVADSMTPDAEILEVDKKAGYMKTADAQYDLSLGDQAAVELWDKYIEAHNNQDLETIMAMESETITILGPDGVVTKGKEAHSKFLEEWFKAANPKWSNYFSVPVKVNWDEQPGTWVTNGHNLTLTVDGVESTTGNIADVYIEDGLVQMFYVFSRELPAPESADSE
;
A
#
# COMPACT_ATOMS: atom_id res chain seq x y z
N LYS A 1 18.39 8.95 55.91
CA LYS A 1 18.25 7.72 55.10
C LYS A 1 17.19 7.97 54.10
N VAL A 2 17.60 8.30 52.88
CA VAL A 2 16.73 8.44 51.72
C VAL A 2 16.66 7.05 51.07
N ALA A 3 15.49 6.47 51.01
CA ALA A 3 15.25 5.22 50.30
C ALA A 3 15.21 5.52 48.79
N ASP A 4 16.18 4.96 48.10
CA ASP A 4 16.28 4.95 46.65
C ASP A 4 15.19 4.04 46.13
N SER A 5 14.15 4.62 45.50
CA SER A 5 13.10 3.87 44.85
C SER A 5 13.56 3.55 43.41
N MET A 6 14.19 2.40 43.25
CA MET A 6 14.39 1.80 41.94
C MET A 6 13.02 1.40 41.37
N THR A 7 12.52 2.18 40.44
CA THR A 7 11.50 1.70 39.50
C THR A 7 12.16 0.67 38.59
N PRO A 8 11.65 -0.57 38.51
CA PRO A 8 12.16 -1.49 37.54
C PRO A 8 11.80 -0.96 36.15
N ASP A 9 12.81 -0.81 35.29
CA ASP A 9 12.62 -0.69 33.86
C ASP A 9 11.68 -1.82 33.42
N ALA A 10 10.47 -1.48 33.05
CA ALA A 10 9.59 -2.39 32.36
C ALA A 10 10.20 -2.60 30.98
N GLU A 11 11.01 -3.65 30.81
CA GLU A 11 11.26 -4.24 29.50
C GLU A 11 9.88 -4.52 28.89
N ILE A 12 9.47 -3.67 27.97
CA ILE A 12 8.35 -3.96 27.09
C ILE A 12 8.87 -5.09 26.19
N LEU A 13 8.60 -6.32 26.60
CA LEU A 13 8.69 -7.45 25.70
C LEU A 13 7.67 -7.15 24.60
N GLU A 14 8.15 -6.70 23.43
CA GLU A 14 7.38 -6.75 22.20
C GLU A 14 7.11 -8.22 21.92
N VAL A 15 6.02 -8.70 22.48
CA VAL A 15 5.47 -10.00 22.08
C VAL A 15 4.92 -9.76 20.69
N ASP A 16 5.54 -10.35 19.67
CA ASP A 16 5.01 -10.44 18.32
C ASP A 16 3.61 -11.07 18.39
N LYS A 17 2.61 -10.20 18.55
CA LYS A 17 1.24 -10.65 18.63
C LYS A 17 0.85 -11.17 17.27
N LYS A 18 0.51 -12.46 17.21
CA LYS A 18 -0.04 -13.07 16.00
C LYS A 18 -1.25 -12.29 15.51
N ALA A 19 -1.16 -11.74 14.29
CA ALA A 19 -2.23 -10.99 13.63
C ALA A 19 -3.13 -11.88 12.77
N GLY A 20 -2.64 -13.05 12.38
CA GLY A 20 -3.35 -13.97 11.51
C GLY A 20 -2.43 -15.05 10.94
N TYR A 21 -2.75 -15.54 9.77
CA TYR A 21 -1.91 -16.51 9.07
C TYR A 21 -1.99 -16.32 7.54
N MET A 22 -0.94 -16.75 6.84
CA MET A 22 -0.90 -16.96 5.41
C MET A 22 -0.75 -18.48 5.15
N LYS A 23 -1.42 -18.98 4.13
CA LYS A 23 -1.26 -20.38 3.67
C LYS A 23 -0.72 -20.41 2.25
N THR A 24 0.24 -21.29 2.04
CA THR A 24 0.66 -21.77 0.73
C THR A 24 0.12 -23.19 0.51
N ALA A 25 0.45 -23.81 -0.63
CA ALA A 25 0.10 -25.20 -0.88
C ALA A 25 0.71 -26.17 0.17
N ASP A 26 1.89 -25.84 0.69
CA ASP A 26 2.71 -26.74 1.47
C ASP A 26 2.85 -26.35 2.95
N ALA A 27 2.53 -25.11 3.33
CA ALA A 27 2.78 -24.59 4.68
C ALA A 27 1.80 -23.50 5.12
N GLN A 28 1.81 -23.24 6.43
CA GLN A 28 1.13 -22.09 7.03
C GLN A 28 2.15 -21.27 7.82
N TYR A 29 2.15 -19.97 7.60
CA TYR A 29 3.02 -19.00 8.24
C TYR A 29 2.19 -18.04 9.10
N ASP A 30 2.69 -17.71 10.27
CA ASP A 30 2.04 -16.73 11.13
C ASP A 30 2.26 -15.30 10.58
N LEU A 31 1.27 -14.46 10.76
CA LEU A 31 1.35 -13.03 10.48
C LEU A 31 1.52 -12.28 11.81
N SER A 32 2.34 -11.24 11.76
CA SER A 32 2.53 -10.28 12.83
C SER A 32 2.39 -8.85 12.32
N LEU A 33 2.48 -7.87 13.22
CA LEU A 33 2.54 -6.46 12.82
C LEU A 33 3.79 -6.22 11.97
N GLY A 34 3.60 -5.56 10.84
CA GLY A 34 4.69 -5.16 9.95
C GLY A 34 5.35 -3.85 10.35
N ASP A 35 6.32 -3.42 9.57
CA ASP A 35 7.10 -2.21 9.82
C ASP A 35 6.29 -0.95 9.47
N GLN A 36 6.21 0.00 10.40
CA GLN A 36 5.55 1.29 10.17
C GLN A 36 6.25 2.12 9.08
N ALA A 37 7.56 1.96 8.91
CA ALA A 37 8.31 2.63 7.84
C ALA A 37 7.81 2.25 6.44
N ALA A 38 7.25 1.04 6.27
CA ALA A 38 6.64 0.62 5.02
C ALA A 38 5.35 1.40 4.71
N VAL A 39 4.53 1.70 5.75
CA VAL A 39 3.35 2.56 5.59
C VAL A 39 3.77 3.97 5.18
N GLU A 40 4.76 4.54 5.84
CA GLU A 40 5.28 5.88 5.54
C GLU A 40 5.85 5.97 4.11
N LEU A 41 6.51 4.90 3.65
CA LEU A 41 7.01 4.80 2.29
C LEU A 41 5.85 4.76 1.28
N TRP A 42 4.83 3.95 1.55
CA TRP A 42 3.64 3.88 0.69
C TRP A 42 2.90 5.20 0.62
N ASP A 43 2.72 5.90 1.73
CA ASP A 43 2.06 7.22 1.75
C ASP A 43 2.84 8.26 0.89
N LYS A 44 4.17 8.27 0.97
CA LYS A 44 5.02 9.11 0.10
C LYS A 44 4.93 8.71 -1.36
N TYR A 45 4.83 7.41 -1.64
CA TYR A 45 4.65 6.90 -3.00
C TYR A 45 3.33 7.37 -3.60
N ILE A 46 2.24 7.33 -2.84
CA ILE A 46 0.93 7.85 -3.25
C ILE A 46 0.97 9.39 -3.40
N GLU A 47 1.66 10.10 -2.52
CA GLU A 47 1.85 11.55 -2.67
C GLU A 47 2.58 11.89 -3.97
N ALA A 48 3.64 11.16 -4.30
CA ALA A 48 4.37 11.33 -5.57
C ALA A 48 3.46 11.06 -6.79
N HIS A 49 2.59 10.04 -6.72
CA HIS A 49 1.59 9.79 -7.77
C HIS A 49 0.60 10.95 -7.90
N ASN A 50 0.09 11.48 -6.80
CA ASN A 50 -0.81 12.63 -6.78
C ASN A 50 -0.17 13.89 -7.38
N ASN A 51 1.14 14.02 -7.23
CA ASN A 51 1.94 15.12 -7.80
C ASN A 51 2.44 14.81 -9.22
N GLN A 52 2.21 13.59 -9.73
CA GLN A 52 2.70 13.10 -11.02
C GLN A 52 4.24 13.19 -11.13
N ASP A 53 4.92 13.01 -10.00
CA ASP A 53 6.37 13.07 -9.86
C ASP A 53 6.98 11.69 -10.20
N LEU A 54 7.19 11.44 -11.48
CA LEU A 54 7.74 10.19 -11.98
C LEU A 54 9.14 9.91 -11.46
N GLU A 55 9.98 10.94 -11.26
CA GLU A 55 11.34 10.74 -10.75
C GLU A 55 11.29 10.15 -9.34
N THR A 56 10.49 10.72 -8.45
CA THR A 56 10.31 10.23 -7.08
C THR A 56 9.65 8.84 -7.06
N ILE A 57 8.64 8.59 -7.90
CA ILE A 57 7.99 7.27 -8.00
C ILE A 57 9.03 6.22 -8.39
N MET A 58 9.78 6.46 -9.46
CA MET A 58 10.79 5.52 -9.95
C MET A 58 11.93 5.28 -8.95
N ALA A 59 12.29 6.31 -8.16
CA ALA A 59 13.30 6.15 -7.10
C ALA A 59 12.84 5.23 -5.95
N MET A 60 11.53 5.09 -5.75
CA MET A 60 10.94 4.27 -4.68
C MET A 60 10.59 2.85 -5.12
N GLU A 61 10.81 2.49 -6.38
CA GLU A 61 10.51 1.18 -6.94
C GLU A 61 11.76 0.32 -7.11
N SER A 62 11.57 -1.00 -6.98
CA SER A 62 12.60 -1.96 -7.42
C SER A 62 12.67 -2.03 -8.95
N GLU A 63 13.83 -2.38 -9.49
CA GLU A 63 14.01 -2.54 -10.94
C GLU A 63 13.07 -3.60 -11.54
N THR A 64 12.71 -4.61 -10.74
CA THR A 64 11.86 -5.74 -11.12
C THR A 64 10.43 -5.63 -10.60
N ILE A 65 9.99 -4.43 -10.25
CA ILE A 65 8.63 -4.22 -9.72
C ILE A 65 7.58 -4.94 -10.56
N THR A 66 6.58 -5.52 -9.89
CA THR A 66 5.45 -6.17 -10.55
C THR A 66 4.14 -5.58 -10.05
N ILE A 67 3.31 -5.09 -10.96
CA ILE A 67 2.02 -4.48 -10.64
C ILE A 67 0.92 -5.31 -11.31
N LEU A 68 -0.08 -5.70 -10.51
CA LEU A 68 -1.26 -6.40 -10.99
C LEU A 68 -2.46 -5.46 -10.86
N GLY A 69 -2.91 -4.96 -12.01
CA GLY A 69 -4.06 -4.06 -12.09
C GLY A 69 -5.40 -4.77 -11.85
N PRO A 70 -6.46 -3.99 -11.55
CA PRO A 70 -7.78 -4.55 -11.26
C PRO A 70 -8.46 -5.20 -12.47
N ASP A 71 -7.97 -4.93 -13.67
CA ASP A 71 -8.38 -5.52 -14.95
C ASP A 71 -7.64 -6.81 -15.31
N GLY A 72 -6.71 -7.26 -14.44
CA GLY A 72 -5.86 -8.43 -14.66
C GLY A 72 -4.61 -8.14 -15.50
N VAL A 73 -4.38 -6.89 -15.91
CA VAL A 73 -3.14 -6.52 -16.60
C VAL A 73 -1.96 -6.56 -15.62
N VAL A 74 -0.87 -7.14 -16.08
CA VAL A 74 0.38 -7.25 -15.32
C VAL A 74 1.45 -6.38 -15.96
N THR A 75 1.92 -5.37 -15.22
CA THR A 75 3.07 -4.55 -15.59
C THR A 75 4.32 -5.04 -14.86
N LYS A 76 5.41 -5.29 -15.60
CA LYS A 76 6.68 -5.77 -15.03
C LYS A 76 7.81 -4.85 -15.37
N GLY A 77 8.55 -4.46 -14.35
CA GLY A 77 9.74 -3.62 -14.44
C GLY A 77 9.44 -2.13 -14.40
N LYS A 78 10.34 -1.40 -13.82
CA LYS A 78 10.29 0.04 -13.59
C LYS A 78 10.07 0.84 -14.88
N GLU A 79 10.77 0.48 -15.97
CA GLU A 79 10.65 1.17 -17.26
C GLU A 79 9.23 1.05 -17.84
N ALA A 80 8.64 -0.16 -17.79
CA ALA A 80 7.28 -0.39 -18.28
C ALA A 80 6.25 0.37 -17.45
N HIS A 81 6.45 0.43 -16.13
CA HIS A 81 5.56 1.19 -15.24
C HIS A 81 5.68 2.70 -15.47
N SER A 82 6.90 3.24 -15.61
CA SER A 82 7.12 4.65 -15.92
C SER A 82 6.36 5.06 -17.20
N LYS A 83 6.49 4.27 -18.26
CA LYS A 83 5.79 4.53 -19.52
C LYS A 83 4.28 4.50 -19.37
N PHE A 84 3.75 3.51 -18.64
CA PHE A 84 2.32 3.44 -18.33
C PHE A 84 1.86 4.69 -17.57
N LEU A 85 2.58 5.11 -16.54
CA LEU A 85 2.21 6.28 -15.73
C LEU A 85 2.25 7.58 -16.54
N GLU A 86 3.25 7.77 -17.41
CA GLU A 86 3.33 8.95 -18.29
C GLU A 86 2.08 9.10 -19.17
N GLU A 87 1.62 8.01 -19.76
CA GLU A 87 0.43 7.99 -20.60
C GLU A 87 -0.85 8.19 -19.77
N TRP A 88 -0.94 7.49 -18.63
CA TRP A 88 -2.12 7.50 -17.78
C TRP A 88 -2.33 8.83 -17.07
N PHE A 89 -1.27 9.47 -16.59
CA PHE A 89 -1.34 10.80 -15.97
C PHE A 89 -1.91 11.86 -16.94
N LYS A 90 -1.49 11.80 -18.19
CA LYS A 90 -1.99 12.70 -19.25
C LYS A 90 -3.44 12.42 -19.62
N ALA A 91 -3.82 11.14 -19.67
CA ALA A 91 -5.13 10.72 -20.15
C ALA A 91 -6.23 10.86 -19.09
N ALA A 92 -5.91 10.63 -17.81
CA ALA A 92 -6.93 10.46 -16.79
C ALA A 92 -6.70 11.26 -15.49
N ASN A 93 -5.59 12.00 -15.37
CA ASN A 93 -5.26 12.81 -14.19
C ASN A 93 -5.65 12.14 -12.85
N PRO A 94 -5.13 10.95 -12.55
CA PRO A 94 -5.55 10.17 -11.38
C PRO A 94 -5.20 10.88 -10.07
N LYS A 95 -6.11 10.76 -9.08
CA LYS A 95 -5.92 11.26 -7.72
C LYS A 95 -6.35 10.21 -6.70
N TRP A 96 -5.45 9.92 -5.77
CA TRP A 96 -5.66 8.95 -4.69
C TRP A 96 -5.96 9.66 -3.38
N SER A 97 -6.90 9.12 -2.63
CA SER A 97 -7.23 9.55 -1.28
C SER A 97 -7.24 8.33 -0.36
N ASN A 98 -6.15 8.15 0.41
CA ASN A 98 -6.00 7.06 1.36
C ASN A 98 -6.92 7.25 2.56
N TYR A 99 -7.52 6.17 3.07
CA TYR A 99 -8.34 6.19 4.27
C TYR A 99 -7.95 5.14 5.32
N PHE A 100 -7.14 4.13 4.98
CA PHE A 100 -6.45 3.28 5.94
C PHE A 100 -5.20 2.64 5.32
N SER A 101 -4.25 2.26 6.18
CA SER A 101 -3.09 1.41 5.84
C SER A 101 -2.77 0.51 7.02
N VAL A 102 -2.54 -0.79 6.75
CA VAL A 102 -2.21 -1.78 7.76
C VAL A 102 -0.94 -2.53 7.34
N PRO A 103 0.17 -2.42 8.09
CA PRO A 103 1.38 -3.16 7.81
C PRO A 103 1.29 -4.57 8.41
N VAL A 104 1.65 -5.58 7.62
CA VAL A 104 1.67 -6.98 8.02
C VAL A 104 2.98 -7.61 7.59
N LYS A 105 3.59 -8.38 8.48
CA LYS A 105 4.77 -9.21 8.21
C LYS A 105 4.40 -10.68 8.21
N VAL A 106 4.88 -11.40 7.20
CA VAL A 106 4.79 -12.85 7.14
C VAL A 106 6.04 -13.42 7.81
N ASN A 107 5.88 -14.32 8.78
CA ASN A 107 7.02 -14.98 9.43
C ASN A 107 7.55 -16.10 8.52
N TRP A 108 8.12 -15.69 7.41
CA TRP A 108 8.67 -16.53 6.36
C TRP A 108 9.94 -15.91 5.79
N ASP A 109 11.06 -16.63 5.86
CA ASP A 109 12.39 -16.11 5.50
C ASP A 109 12.52 -15.71 4.02
N GLU A 110 11.67 -16.28 3.14
CA GLU A 110 11.64 -15.94 1.71
C GLU A 110 10.87 -14.64 1.42
N GLN A 111 10.15 -14.10 2.41
CA GLN A 111 9.46 -12.81 2.33
C GLN A 111 9.76 -11.95 3.56
N PRO A 112 11.00 -11.46 3.72
CA PRO A 112 11.41 -10.70 4.90
C PRO A 112 10.83 -9.30 4.98
N GLY A 113 10.25 -8.78 3.90
CA GLY A 113 9.65 -7.46 3.81
C GLY A 113 8.32 -7.33 4.55
N THR A 114 7.69 -6.20 4.35
CA THR A 114 6.38 -5.87 4.92
C THR A 114 5.33 -5.73 3.81
N TRP A 115 4.19 -6.36 4.01
CA TRP A 115 3.00 -6.11 3.23
C TRP A 115 2.21 -4.95 3.82
N VAL A 116 1.77 -4.01 3.00
CA VAL A 116 0.88 -2.93 3.39
C VAL A 116 -0.44 -3.10 2.65
N THR A 117 -1.50 -3.43 3.39
CA THR A 117 -2.86 -3.37 2.85
C THR A 117 -3.37 -1.95 3.01
N ASN A 118 -3.64 -1.29 1.88
CA ASN A 118 -4.09 0.10 1.84
C ASN A 118 -5.46 0.21 1.18
N GLY A 119 -6.37 0.93 1.82
CA GLY A 119 -7.65 1.33 1.23
C GLY A 119 -7.63 2.79 0.79
N HIS A 120 -8.06 3.03 -0.45
CA HIS A 120 -8.10 4.38 -1.02
C HIS A 120 -9.24 4.54 -2.01
N ASN A 121 -9.65 5.78 -2.21
CA ASN A 121 -10.46 6.16 -3.36
C ASN A 121 -9.52 6.63 -4.49
N LEU A 122 -9.82 6.22 -5.71
CA LEU A 122 -9.15 6.69 -6.92
C LEU A 122 -10.15 7.49 -7.75
N THR A 123 -9.87 8.76 -7.95
CA THR A 123 -10.63 9.63 -8.84
C THR A 123 -9.86 9.83 -10.15
N LEU A 124 -10.50 9.55 -11.27
CA LEU A 124 -10.01 9.81 -12.61
C LEU A 124 -10.78 10.97 -13.22
N THR A 125 -10.08 11.84 -13.96
CA THR A 125 -10.69 12.94 -14.73
C THR A 125 -10.37 12.73 -16.21
N VAL A 126 -11.37 12.34 -16.99
CA VAL A 126 -11.26 12.12 -18.44
C VAL A 126 -12.21 13.08 -19.15
N ASP A 127 -11.70 13.90 -20.05
CA ASP A 127 -12.47 14.92 -20.80
C ASP A 127 -13.32 15.84 -19.88
N GLY A 128 -12.79 16.14 -18.68
CA GLY A 128 -13.46 16.99 -17.68
C GLY A 128 -14.55 16.26 -16.86
N VAL A 129 -14.73 14.96 -17.07
CA VAL A 129 -15.67 14.14 -16.30
C VAL A 129 -14.92 13.35 -15.23
N GLU A 130 -15.33 13.50 -13.99
CA GLU A 130 -14.76 12.76 -12.86
C GLU A 130 -15.52 11.45 -12.62
N SER A 131 -14.76 10.40 -12.34
CA SER A 131 -15.26 9.11 -11.85
C SER A 131 -14.41 8.62 -10.69
N THR A 132 -15.04 8.06 -9.66
CA THR A 132 -14.33 7.60 -8.46
C THR A 132 -14.65 6.14 -8.19
N THR A 133 -13.61 5.36 -7.91
CA THR A 133 -13.70 3.96 -7.46
C THR A 133 -13.11 3.80 -6.07
N GLY A 134 -13.60 2.83 -5.32
CA GLY A 134 -12.99 2.39 -4.06
C GLY A 134 -12.04 1.24 -4.33
N ASN A 135 -10.80 1.36 -3.86
CA ASN A 135 -9.76 0.38 -4.15
C ASN A 135 -9.12 -0.16 -2.87
N ILE A 136 -8.63 -1.39 -2.98
CA ILE A 136 -7.67 -1.97 -2.04
C ILE A 136 -6.39 -2.26 -2.82
N ALA A 137 -5.26 -1.85 -2.28
CA ALA A 137 -3.94 -2.27 -2.73
C ALA A 137 -3.27 -3.12 -1.66
N ASP A 138 -2.72 -4.28 -2.06
CA ASP A 138 -1.80 -5.06 -1.24
C ASP A 138 -0.39 -4.88 -1.81
N VAL A 139 0.48 -4.28 -1.01
CA VAL A 139 1.78 -3.76 -1.43
C VAL A 139 2.89 -4.47 -0.68
N TYR A 140 3.82 -5.10 -1.38
CA TYR A 140 5.01 -5.69 -0.80
C TYR A 140 6.19 -4.72 -0.88
N ILE A 141 6.76 -4.41 0.28
CA ILE A 141 7.88 -3.48 0.45
C ILE A 141 9.02 -4.22 1.13
N GLU A 142 10.18 -4.20 0.48
CA GLU A 142 11.41 -4.82 0.97
C GLU A 142 12.60 -3.93 0.62
N ASP A 143 13.58 -3.84 1.53
CA ASP A 143 14.78 -2.99 1.38
C ASP A 143 14.48 -1.51 1.08
N GLY A 144 13.36 -1.00 1.59
CA GLY A 144 12.94 0.39 1.39
C GLY A 144 12.44 0.69 -0.02
N LEU A 145 12.06 -0.33 -0.80
CA LEU A 145 11.55 -0.22 -2.16
C LEU A 145 10.22 -0.96 -2.31
N VAL A 146 9.33 -0.43 -3.13
CA VAL A 146 8.11 -1.12 -3.58
C VAL A 146 8.52 -2.24 -4.55
N GLN A 147 8.25 -3.48 -4.19
CA GLN A 147 8.62 -4.66 -4.98
C GLN A 147 7.47 -5.13 -5.87
N MET A 148 6.26 -5.09 -5.33
CA MET A 148 5.05 -5.43 -6.07
C MET A 148 3.81 -4.90 -5.37
N PHE A 149 2.72 -4.78 -6.11
CA PHE A 149 1.40 -4.60 -5.54
C PHE A 149 0.28 -5.13 -6.43
N TYR A 150 -0.81 -5.51 -5.76
CA TYR A 150 -2.08 -5.89 -6.35
C TYR A 150 -3.09 -4.78 -6.13
N VAL A 151 -3.93 -4.49 -7.12
CA VAL A 151 -5.03 -3.54 -6.97
C VAL A 151 -6.35 -4.25 -7.22
N PHE A 152 -7.27 -4.12 -6.26
CA PHE A 152 -8.66 -4.55 -6.36
C PHE A 152 -9.54 -3.31 -6.39
N SER A 153 -10.48 -3.26 -7.33
CA SER A 153 -11.33 -2.09 -7.52
C SER A 153 -12.81 -2.46 -7.45
N ARG A 154 -13.61 -1.56 -6.91
CA ARG A 154 -15.07 -1.64 -6.94
C ARG A 154 -15.68 -0.29 -7.29
N GLU A 155 -16.83 -0.30 -7.92
CA GLU A 155 -17.65 0.89 -8.08
C GLU A 155 -18.16 1.37 -6.71
N LEU A 156 -18.17 2.70 -6.51
CA LEU A 156 -18.82 3.27 -5.33
C LEU A 156 -20.33 3.42 -5.60
N PRO A 157 -21.19 3.25 -4.57
CA PRO A 157 -22.60 3.53 -4.73
C PRO A 157 -22.79 4.99 -5.16
N ALA A 158 -23.78 5.22 -6.02
CA ALA A 158 -24.17 6.59 -6.35
C ALA A 158 -24.49 7.36 -5.05
N PRO A 159 -24.14 8.66 -4.94
CA PRO A 159 -24.53 9.44 -3.79
C PRO A 159 -26.06 9.38 -3.67
N GLU A 160 -26.56 9.11 -2.45
CA GLU A 160 -28.00 9.16 -2.18
C GLU A 160 -28.48 10.55 -2.58
N SER A 161 -29.46 10.62 -3.49
CA SER A 161 -30.09 11.88 -3.85
C SER A 161 -30.70 12.48 -2.59
N ALA A 162 -30.35 13.73 -2.28
CA ALA A 162 -30.85 14.47 -1.11
C ALA A 162 -32.34 14.82 -1.20
N ASP A 163 -33.12 14.07 -1.96
CA ASP A 163 -34.58 14.25 -2.15
C ASP A 163 -35.35 13.07 -1.55
N SER A 164 -35.43 13.06 -0.22
CA SER A 164 -36.52 12.34 0.48
C SER A 164 -36.79 12.98 1.84
N GLU A 165 -37.38 14.17 1.84
CA GLU A 165 -38.23 14.68 2.90
C GLU A 165 -39.53 15.22 2.29
#